data_8fcde4d1c940cb184d1577fb50c812c7
#
_entry.id   8fcde4d1c940cb184d1577fb50c812c7
#
_cell.length_a   1.000
_cell.length_b   1.000
_cell.length_c   1.000
_cell.angle_alpha   90.00
_cell.angle_beta   90.00
_cell.angle_gamma   90.00
#
_symmetry.space_group_name_H-M   'P 1'
#
loop_
_entity.id
_entity.type
_entity.pdbx_description
1 polymer ?
#
loop_
_entity_poly.entity_id
_entity_poly.type
_entity_poly.pdbx_seq_one_letter_code
_entity_poly.pdbx_strand_id
1 'polypeptide(L)'
;MDLAMEQWSWKDKLLLFIIPRFYSLVLRFLARTIRKEVFFPERPRNFWDQGQHVIAAFWHQRLLMMPFLPWGKVSVLISQHRDGEFIARAVKFLGYDSVRGSTTRGGISALREMIRVFRKGSDIAVTPDGPQGPKHVVQIGVVELARLTGAPILPVTYSASCCKVFGSWDNFILPLPFSKVAYLWGEPLFVPRDAGKDKLEESRLLLQERMRQITEEADRIFQKKS
;
A
#
# COMPACT_ATOMS: atom_id res chain seq x y z
N MET A 1 19.55 6.33 -15.13
CA MET A 1 20.50 6.85 -14.10
C MET A 1 20.12 8.29 -13.89
N ASP A 2 19.44 8.58 -12.76
CA ASP A 2 18.62 9.78 -12.58
C ASP A 2 19.43 11.07 -12.42
N LEU A 3 19.13 12.06 -13.26
CA LEU A 3 19.64 13.46 -13.20
C LEU A 3 19.37 14.14 -11.82
N ALA A 4 18.45 13.61 -11.02
CA ALA A 4 18.16 14.09 -9.67
C ALA A 4 19.24 13.71 -8.62
N MET A 5 20.13 12.79 -8.92
CA MET A 5 21.18 12.33 -7.98
C MET A 5 22.47 13.16 -8.02
N GLU A 6 22.64 14.03 -9.00
CA GLU A 6 23.84 14.89 -9.11
C GLU A 6 23.92 15.97 -8.02
N GLN A 7 22.77 16.36 -7.44
CA GLN A 7 22.70 17.40 -6.40
C GLN A 7 22.88 16.86 -4.96
N TRP A 8 23.12 15.55 -4.79
CA TRP A 8 23.25 14.96 -3.46
C TRP A 8 24.69 14.97 -2.98
N SER A 9 24.92 15.45 -1.76
CA SER A 9 26.23 15.41 -1.14
C SER A 9 26.72 13.98 -0.94
N TRP A 10 28.03 13.78 -0.79
CA TRP A 10 28.58 12.45 -0.48
C TRP A 10 27.98 11.84 0.82
N LYS A 11 27.67 12.69 1.82
CA LYS A 11 26.99 12.28 3.06
C LYS A 11 25.59 11.76 2.79
N ASP A 12 24.83 12.45 1.94
CA ASP A 12 23.49 12.00 1.55
C ASP A 12 23.54 10.65 0.81
N LYS A 13 24.52 10.46 -0.06
CA LYS A 13 24.72 9.18 -0.77
C LYS A 13 25.05 8.04 0.19
N LEU A 14 25.87 8.30 1.21
CA LEU A 14 26.21 7.34 2.27
C LEU A 14 24.96 7.02 3.11
N LEU A 15 24.18 8.01 3.52
CA LEU A 15 22.93 7.82 4.25
C LEU A 15 21.92 7.02 3.44
N LEU A 16 21.77 7.30 2.15
CA LEU A 16 20.93 6.52 1.22
C LEU A 16 21.41 5.07 1.03
N PHE A 17 22.66 4.81 1.27
CA PHE A 17 23.18 3.45 1.23
C PHE A 17 22.90 2.68 2.53
N ILE A 18 23.10 3.31 3.69
CA ILE A 18 23.04 2.66 5.00
C ILE A 18 21.59 2.59 5.51
N ILE A 19 20.87 3.72 5.55
CA ILE A 19 19.57 3.82 6.23
C ILE A 19 18.53 2.85 5.64
N PRO A 20 18.31 2.78 4.30
CA PRO A 20 17.31 1.86 3.76
C PRO A 20 17.62 0.38 4.03
N ARG A 21 18.90 0.01 4.03
CA ARG A 21 19.33 -1.38 4.35
C ARG A 21 19.08 -1.72 5.81
N PHE A 22 19.51 -0.83 6.71
CA PHE A 22 19.30 -1.01 8.15
C PHE A 22 17.81 -1.07 8.49
N TYR A 23 17.02 -0.14 7.94
CA TYR A 23 15.58 -0.13 8.12
C TYR A 23 14.93 -1.43 7.63
N SER A 24 15.30 -1.90 6.45
CA SER A 24 14.76 -3.16 5.89
C SER A 24 15.16 -4.38 6.74
N LEU A 25 16.38 -4.39 7.29
CA LEU A 25 16.85 -5.45 8.19
C LEU A 25 16.05 -5.45 9.50
N VAL A 26 15.85 -4.28 10.10
CA VAL A 26 15.04 -4.12 11.33
C VAL A 26 13.61 -4.58 11.10
N LEU A 27 13.00 -4.17 9.96
CA LEU A 27 11.64 -4.60 9.62
C LEU A 27 11.54 -6.10 9.39
N ARG A 28 12.51 -6.71 8.72
CA ARG A 28 12.55 -8.18 8.54
C ARG A 28 12.68 -8.90 9.87
N PHE A 29 13.52 -8.39 10.77
CA PHE A 29 13.65 -8.94 12.11
C PHE A 29 12.34 -8.84 12.90
N LEU A 30 11.73 -7.64 12.92
CA LEU A 30 10.42 -7.43 13.54
C LEU A 30 9.37 -8.40 12.97
N ALA A 31 9.26 -8.50 11.65
CA ALA A 31 8.30 -9.37 10.99
C ALA A 31 8.51 -10.87 11.28
N ARG A 32 9.75 -11.30 11.59
CA ARG A 32 10.05 -12.68 12.02
C ARG A 32 9.59 -12.98 13.44
N THR A 33 9.55 -11.98 14.31
CA THR A 33 9.03 -12.14 15.68
C THR A 33 7.51 -12.15 15.75
N ILE A 34 6.82 -11.68 14.69
CA ILE A 34 5.37 -11.52 14.63
C ILE A 34 4.71 -12.76 14.03
N ARG A 35 3.70 -13.28 14.71
CA ARG A 35 2.82 -14.33 14.16
C ARG A 35 1.79 -13.70 13.24
N LYS A 36 1.75 -14.17 12.00
CA LYS A 36 0.89 -13.64 10.94
C LYS A 36 -0.23 -14.63 10.62
N GLU A 37 -1.45 -14.12 10.53
CA GLU A 37 -2.63 -14.85 10.08
C GLU A 37 -3.29 -14.05 8.96
N VAL A 38 -3.76 -14.74 7.92
CA VAL A 38 -4.39 -14.09 6.75
C VAL A 38 -5.81 -14.61 6.63
N PHE A 39 -6.77 -13.69 6.66
CA PHE A 39 -8.19 -13.94 6.49
C PHE A 39 -8.61 -13.63 5.05
N PHE A 40 -9.48 -14.48 4.53
CA PHE A 40 -10.01 -14.40 3.16
C PHE A 40 -8.93 -14.42 2.06
N PRO A 41 -7.91 -15.30 2.16
CA PRO A 41 -6.82 -15.36 1.17
C PRO A 41 -7.30 -15.80 -0.22
N GLU A 42 -8.47 -16.42 -0.33
CA GLU A 42 -9.11 -16.82 -1.59
C GLU A 42 -9.48 -15.62 -2.46
N ARG A 43 -9.80 -14.46 -1.86
CA ARG A 43 -10.23 -13.27 -2.60
C ARG A 43 -9.21 -12.79 -3.63
N PRO A 44 -7.94 -12.55 -3.27
CA PRO A 44 -6.92 -12.24 -4.28
C PRO A 44 -6.50 -13.47 -5.09
N ARG A 45 -6.46 -14.68 -4.52
CA ARG A 45 -6.07 -15.92 -5.22
C ARG A 45 -6.96 -16.20 -6.41
N ASN A 46 -8.27 -15.98 -6.31
CA ASN A 46 -9.22 -16.15 -7.41
C ASN A 46 -8.83 -15.37 -8.67
N PHE A 47 -8.11 -14.25 -8.53
CA PHE A 47 -7.58 -13.47 -9.66
C PHE A 47 -6.20 -13.99 -10.09
N TRP A 48 -5.29 -14.21 -9.13
CA TRP A 48 -3.93 -14.65 -9.41
C TRP A 48 -3.87 -16.02 -10.08
N ASP A 49 -4.71 -16.96 -9.66
CA ASP A 49 -4.80 -18.31 -10.24
C ASP A 49 -5.28 -18.28 -11.70
N GLN A 50 -5.95 -17.20 -12.12
CA GLN A 50 -6.37 -16.93 -13.49
C GLN A 50 -5.35 -16.06 -14.25
N GLY A 51 -4.18 -15.77 -13.69
CA GLY A 51 -3.18 -14.87 -14.26
C GLY A 51 -3.59 -13.41 -14.33
N GLN A 52 -4.62 -13.02 -13.56
CA GLN A 52 -5.10 -11.66 -13.48
C GLN A 52 -4.37 -10.90 -12.37
N HIS A 53 -4.21 -9.60 -12.55
CA HIS A 53 -3.60 -8.70 -11.58
C HIS A 53 -4.64 -7.83 -10.90
N VAL A 54 -4.30 -7.38 -9.68
CA VAL A 54 -5.21 -6.62 -8.82
C VAL A 54 -4.59 -5.28 -8.41
N ILE A 55 -5.44 -4.36 -7.99
CA ILE A 55 -5.05 -3.13 -7.30
C ILE A 55 -5.38 -3.33 -5.82
N ALA A 56 -4.37 -3.46 -4.98
CA ALA A 56 -4.55 -3.57 -3.54
C ALA A 56 -4.55 -2.18 -2.92
N ALA A 57 -5.60 -1.85 -2.18
CA ALA A 57 -5.79 -0.58 -1.51
C ALA A 57 -5.80 -0.75 0.01
N PHE A 58 -4.94 -0.01 0.71
CA PHE A 58 -4.87 -0.01 2.17
C PHE A 58 -4.55 1.38 2.70
N TRP A 59 -4.95 1.67 3.93
CA TRP A 59 -4.69 2.95 4.56
C TRP A 59 -3.20 3.17 4.84
N HIS A 60 -2.72 4.40 4.69
CA HIS A 60 -1.34 4.79 4.98
C HIS A 60 -0.95 4.43 6.43
N GLN A 61 -1.87 4.54 7.36
CA GLN A 61 -1.75 4.08 8.75
C GLN A 61 -1.23 2.64 8.88
N ARG A 62 -1.59 1.76 7.93
CA ARG A 62 -1.33 0.31 7.94
C ARG A 62 -0.17 -0.10 7.01
N LEU A 63 0.68 0.85 6.61
CA LEU A 63 1.70 0.61 5.59
C LEU A 63 2.80 -0.36 6.05
N LEU A 64 3.19 -0.29 7.34
CA LEU A 64 4.44 -0.91 7.83
C LEU A 64 4.52 -2.43 7.61
N MET A 65 3.45 -3.15 7.83
CA MET A 65 3.43 -4.62 7.73
C MET A 65 2.98 -5.14 6.37
N MET A 66 2.48 -4.29 5.47
CA MET A 66 2.05 -4.71 4.14
C MET A 66 3.13 -5.44 3.32
N PRO A 67 4.43 -5.08 3.39
CA PRO A 67 5.47 -5.85 2.72
C PRO A 67 5.65 -7.30 3.19
N PHE A 68 5.00 -7.71 4.27
CA PHE A 68 5.10 -9.08 4.81
C PHE A 68 3.83 -9.91 4.60
N LEU A 69 2.87 -9.38 3.88
CA LEU A 69 1.76 -10.13 3.31
C LEU A 69 2.30 -10.95 2.13
N PRO A 70 1.86 -12.20 1.92
CA PRO A 70 2.27 -13.00 0.76
C PRO A 70 1.65 -12.41 -0.52
N TRP A 71 2.43 -11.56 -1.19
CA TRP A 71 2.11 -10.99 -2.49
C TRP A 71 2.78 -11.80 -3.60
N GLY A 72 2.23 -11.69 -4.81
CA GLY A 72 2.99 -11.97 -6.02
C GLY A 72 3.95 -10.82 -6.38
N LYS A 73 4.08 -10.54 -7.67
CA LYS A 73 4.87 -9.39 -8.16
C LYS A 73 4.07 -8.11 -7.94
N VAL A 74 4.53 -7.23 -7.07
CA VAL A 74 3.85 -5.99 -6.67
C VAL A 74 4.72 -4.78 -6.88
N SER A 75 4.14 -3.72 -7.41
CA SER A 75 4.72 -2.38 -7.50
C SER A 75 3.97 -1.40 -6.60
N VAL A 76 4.71 -0.64 -5.80
CA VAL A 76 4.17 0.30 -4.81
C VAL A 76 4.30 1.73 -5.32
N LEU A 77 3.24 2.54 -5.20
CA LEU A 77 3.31 3.97 -5.49
C LEU A 77 4.02 4.71 -4.35
N ILE A 78 5.11 5.39 -4.66
CA ILE A 78 5.94 6.13 -3.70
C ILE A 78 6.13 7.56 -4.18
N SER A 79 6.05 8.52 -3.25
CA SER A 79 6.26 9.95 -3.51
C SER A 79 7.60 10.24 -4.22
N GLN A 80 7.61 11.25 -5.10
CA GLN A 80 8.83 11.74 -5.79
C GLN A 80 9.72 12.61 -4.89
N HIS A 81 9.26 13.01 -3.70
CA HIS A 81 10.07 13.81 -2.78
C HIS A 81 11.31 13.06 -2.29
N ARG A 82 12.24 13.81 -1.73
CA ARG A 82 13.53 13.29 -1.24
C ARG A 82 13.38 12.13 -0.25
N ASP A 83 12.43 12.23 0.67
CA ASP A 83 12.14 11.18 1.64
C ASP A 83 11.62 9.89 0.96
N GLY A 84 10.89 10.04 -0.14
CA GLY A 84 10.45 8.91 -0.95
C GLY A 84 11.59 8.09 -1.54
N GLU A 85 12.79 8.65 -1.73
CA GLU A 85 13.95 7.89 -2.21
C GLU A 85 14.44 6.87 -1.17
N PHE A 86 14.46 7.24 0.12
CA PHE A 86 14.78 6.32 1.20
C PHE A 86 13.79 5.16 1.25
N ILE A 87 12.49 5.49 1.13
CA ILE A 87 11.41 4.49 1.16
C ILE A 87 11.49 3.58 -0.06
N ALA A 88 11.71 4.12 -1.27
CA ALA A 88 11.81 3.32 -2.48
C ALA A 88 12.98 2.31 -2.41
N ARG A 89 14.14 2.73 -1.88
CA ARG A 89 15.26 1.82 -1.66
C ARG A 89 14.96 0.77 -0.59
N ALA A 90 14.32 1.16 0.51
CA ALA A 90 13.91 0.23 1.55
C ALA A 90 12.93 -0.83 1.01
N VAL A 91 11.93 -0.40 0.26
CA VAL A 91 10.94 -1.28 -0.39
C VAL A 91 11.61 -2.22 -1.40
N LYS A 92 12.60 -1.73 -2.17
CA LYS A 92 13.40 -2.55 -3.07
C LYS A 92 14.20 -3.63 -2.32
N PHE A 93 14.79 -3.29 -1.16
CA PHE A 93 15.47 -4.28 -0.31
C PHE A 93 14.51 -5.30 0.30
N LEU A 94 13.22 -4.96 0.44
CA LEU A 94 12.19 -5.91 0.84
C LEU A 94 11.72 -6.83 -0.32
N GLY A 95 12.13 -6.54 -1.56
CA GLY A 95 11.83 -7.35 -2.74
C GLY A 95 10.71 -6.80 -3.63
N TYR A 96 10.33 -5.53 -3.44
CA TYR A 96 9.24 -4.91 -4.20
C TYR A 96 9.74 -3.82 -5.14
N ASP A 97 9.08 -3.67 -6.27
CA ASP A 97 9.29 -2.57 -7.19
C ASP A 97 8.51 -1.33 -6.75
N SER A 98 8.92 -0.15 -7.22
CA SER A 98 8.23 1.10 -6.92
C SER A 98 7.99 1.93 -8.17
N VAL A 99 6.81 2.54 -8.24
CA VAL A 99 6.46 3.60 -9.17
C VAL A 99 6.61 4.94 -8.46
N ARG A 100 7.33 5.87 -9.08
CA ARG A 100 7.54 7.21 -8.52
C ARG A 100 6.45 8.15 -8.99
N GLY A 101 5.71 8.75 -8.05
CA GLY A 101 4.63 9.66 -8.37
C GLY A 101 4.01 10.33 -7.16
N SER A 102 3.13 11.29 -7.42
CA SER A 102 2.36 11.99 -6.38
C SER A 102 0.91 12.04 -6.81
N THR A 103 0.01 11.95 -5.84
CA THR A 103 -1.43 12.14 -6.06
C THR A 103 -1.81 13.60 -6.32
N THR A 104 -0.93 14.57 -5.97
CA THR A 104 -1.22 16.01 -6.06
C THR A 104 -0.50 16.69 -7.22
N ARG A 105 0.84 16.56 -7.34
CA ARG A 105 1.63 17.11 -8.46
C ARG A 105 2.21 15.96 -9.27
N GLY A 106 1.85 15.86 -10.56
CA GLY A 106 2.29 14.77 -11.43
C GLY A 106 1.43 13.50 -11.33
N GLY A 107 0.20 13.57 -10.81
CA GLY A 107 -0.72 12.43 -10.69
C GLY A 107 -0.99 11.73 -12.03
N ILE A 108 -1.04 12.48 -13.13
CA ILE A 108 -1.24 11.90 -14.47
C ILE A 108 -0.02 11.06 -14.89
N SER A 109 1.20 11.51 -14.63
CA SER A 109 2.41 10.74 -14.95
C SER A 109 2.52 9.48 -14.09
N ALA A 110 2.22 9.57 -12.80
CA ALA A 110 2.17 8.44 -11.89
C ALA A 110 1.10 7.42 -12.33
N LEU A 111 -0.08 7.89 -12.71
CA LEU A 111 -1.17 7.03 -13.21
C LEU A 111 -0.75 6.29 -14.50
N ARG A 112 -0.14 6.98 -15.45
CA ARG A 112 0.38 6.36 -16.69
C ARG A 112 1.44 5.30 -16.39
N GLU A 113 2.35 5.58 -15.46
CA GLU A 113 3.39 4.63 -15.09
C GLU A 113 2.80 3.41 -14.36
N MET A 114 1.85 3.61 -13.45
CA MET A 114 1.14 2.49 -12.81
C MET A 114 0.42 1.60 -13.83
N ILE A 115 -0.27 2.20 -14.82
CA ILE A 115 -0.90 1.45 -15.92
C ILE A 115 0.15 0.67 -16.72
N ARG A 116 1.31 1.28 -17.01
CA ARG A 116 2.41 0.62 -17.72
C ARG A 116 2.94 -0.59 -16.97
N VAL A 117 3.15 -0.45 -15.67
CA VAL A 117 3.67 -1.51 -14.80
C VAL A 117 2.63 -2.63 -14.62
N PHE A 118 1.37 -2.28 -14.45
CA PHE A 118 0.25 -3.23 -14.39
C PHE A 118 0.18 -4.09 -15.65
N ARG A 119 0.26 -3.47 -16.83
CA ARG A 119 0.26 -4.18 -18.13
C ARG A 119 1.48 -5.10 -18.34
N LYS A 120 2.56 -4.90 -17.58
CA LYS A 120 3.75 -5.77 -17.55
C LYS A 120 3.62 -6.93 -16.57
N GLY A 121 2.45 -7.15 -16.01
CA GLY A 121 2.19 -8.27 -15.12
C GLY A 121 2.67 -8.02 -13.69
N SER A 122 2.29 -6.89 -13.11
CA SER A 122 2.53 -6.58 -11.70
C SER A 122 1.25 -6.08 -11.06
N ASP A 123 0.92 -6.59 -9.89
CA ASP A 123 -0.09 -5.99 -9.03
C ASP A 123 0.34 -4.57 -8.64
N ILE A 124 -0.63 -3.72 -8.31
CA ILE A 124 -0.35 -2.38 -7.82
C ILE A 124 -0.83 -2.26 -6.38
N ALA A 125 0.05 -1.81 -5.49
CA ALA A 125 -0.28 -1.49 -4.11
C ALA A 125 -0.31 0.02 -3.90
N VAL A 126 -1.42 0.54 -3.38
CA VAL A 126 -1.63 1.98 -3.18
C VAL A 126 -2.18 2.30 -1.78
N THR A 127 -1.78 3.46 -1.27
CA THR A 127 -2.42 4.10 -0.12
C THR A 127 -3.31 5.23 -0.63
N PRO A 128 -4.64 5.02 -0.76
CA PRO A 128 -5.51 5.97 -1.45
C PRO A 128 -5.74 7.27 -0.66
N ASP A 129 -5.45 7.31 0.63
CA ASP A 129 -5.41 8.53 1.46
C ASP A 129 -4.11 9.33 1.30
N GLY A 130 -3.11 8.77 0.61
CA GLY A 130 -1.85 9.44 0.30
C GLY A 130 -0.98 9.74 1.51
N PRO A 131 0.23 10.30 1.31
CA PRO A 131 1.18 10.56 2.40
C PRO A 131 0.85 11.80 3.25
N GLN A 132 -0.10 12.62 2.84
CA GLN A 132 -0.49 13.86 3.52
C GLN A 132 -1.95 13.85 3.99
N GLY A 133 -2.69 12.79 3.71
CA GLY A 133 -4.09 12.66 4.07
C GLY A 133 -5.06 13.48 3.22
N PRO A 134 -6.25 13.74 3.72
CA PRO A 134 -6.74 13.44 5.09
C PRO A 134 -6.92 11.95 5.35
N LYS A 135 -6.72 11.56 6.63
CA LYS A 135 -6.80 10.17 7.09
C LYS A 135 -8.14 9.52 6.69
N HIS A 136 -8.06 8.30 6.16
CA HIS A 136 -9.20 7.48 5.78
C HIS A 136 -10.14 8.16 4.76
N VAL A 137 -9.58 9.00 3.87
CA VAL A 137 -10.28 9.59 2.73
C VAL A 137 -9.65 9.09 1.43
N VAL A 138 -10.42 8.34 0.67
CA VAL A 138 -9.96 7.79 -0.62
C VAL A 138 -9.88 8.90 -1.66
N GLN A 139 -8.72 9.05 -2.30
CA GLN A 139 -8.52 9.94 -3.44
C GLN A 139 -8.98 9.27 -4.74
N ILE A 140 -9.46 10.06 -5.70
CA ILE A 140 -10.05 9.57 -6.96
C ILE A 140 -9.08 8.72 -7.80
N GLY A 141 -7.78 8.92 -7.66
CA GLY A 141 -6.75 8.29 -8.50
C GLY A 141 -6.78 6.75 -8.51
N VAL A 142 -7.17 6.10 -7.42
CA VAL A 142 -7.25 4.64 -7.36
C VAL A 142 -8.42 4.08 -8.18
N VAL A 143 -9.58 4.74 -8.18
CA VAL A 143 -10.74 4.32 -9.00
C VAL A 143 -10.52 4.65 -10.47
N GLU A 144 -9.83 5.75 -10.80
CA GLU A 144 -9.39 6.04 -12.16
C GLU A 144 -8.40 4.97 -12.67
N LEU A 145 -7.45 4.52 -11.84
CA LEU A 145 -6.55 3.43 -12.18
C LEU A 145 -7.33 2.16 -12.49
N ALA A 146 -8.30 1.80 -11.66
CA ALA A 146 -9.15 0.63 -11.86
C ALA A 146 -9.97 0.74 -13.16
N ARG A 147 -10.61 1.89 -13.41
CA ARG A 147 -11.35 2.15 -14.65
C ARG A 147 -10.48 1.96 -15.89
N LEU A 148 -9.25 2.51 -15.90
CA LEU A 148 -8.35 2.49 -17.06
C LEU A 148 -7.68 1.13 -17.28
N THR A 149 -7.48 0.36 -16.21
CA THR A 149 -6.89 -0.99 -16.31
C THR A 149 -7.95 -2.09 -16.47
N GLY A 150 -9.15 -1.87 -15.94
CA GLY A 150 -10.18 -2.90 -15.77
C GLY A 150 -9.89 -3.85 -14.61
N ALA A 151 -8.86 -3.56 -13.80
CA ALA A 151 -8.50 -4.38 -12.65
C ALA A 151 -9.46 -4.19 -11.48
N PRO A 152 -9.75 -5.24 -10.69
CA PRO A 152 -10.46 -5.10 -9.44
C PRO A 152 -9.61 -4.36 -8.41
N ILE A 153 -10.24 -3.54 -7.58
CA ILE A 153 -9.63 -3.00 -6.38
C ILE A 153 -9.96 -3.94 -5.22
N LEU A 154 -8.94 -4.48 -4.57
CA LEU A 154 -9.09 -5.27 -3.35
C LEU A 154 -8.68 -4.43 -2.14
N PRO A 155 -9.62 -4.06 -1.27
CA PRO A 155 -9.28 -3.52 0.03
C PRO A 155 -8.46 -4.54 0.82
N VAL A 156 -7.41 -4.10 1.50
CA VAL A 156 -6.64 -4.96 2.39
C VAL A 156 -6.23 -4.16 3.62
N THR A 157 -6.18 -4.82 4.76
CA THR A 157 -5.78 -4.19 6.02
C THR A 157 -5.03 -5.18 6.90
N TYR A 158 -4.47 -4.69 8.00
CA TYR A 158 -4.07 -5.53 9.11
C TYR A 158 -4.40 -4.87 10.45
N SER A 159 -4.52 -5.68 11.49
CA SER A 159 -4.50 -5.25 12.88
C SER A 159 -3.46 -6.04 13.66
N ALA A 160 -3.09 -5.55 14.84
CA ALA A 160 -2.09 -6.18 15.70
C ALA A 160 -2.60 -6.30 17.14
N SER A 161 -2.30 -7.44 17.79
CA SER A 161 -2.71 -7.70 19.18
C SER A 161 -2.02 -6.78 20.18
N CYS A 162 -0.84 -6.25 19.82
CA CYS A 162 -0.11 -5.28 20.60
C CYS A 162 0.67 -4.35 19.66
N CYS A 163 0.43 -3.05 19.74
CA CYS A 163 1.05 -2.07 18.88
C CYS A 163 1.21 -0.72 19.57
N LYS A 164 2.14 0.09 19.05
CA LYS A 164 2.24 1.52 19.37
C LYS A 164 1.52 2.30 18.27
N VAL A 165 0.62 3.18 18.66
CA VAL A 165 -0.02 4.16 17.78
C VAL A 165 0.68 5.48 17.95
N PHE A 166 1.11 6.10 16.84
CA PHE A 166 1.78 7.39 16.85
C PHE A 166 0.75 8.53 16.70
N GLY A 167 1.06 9.71 17.26
CA GLY A 167 0.25 10.92 17.10
C GLY A 167 0.44 11.62 15.75
N SER A 168 0.78 10.88 14.68
CA SER A 168 0.86 11.39 13.31
C SER A 168 -0.54 11.66 12.73
N TRP A 169 -0.61 12.37 11.60
CA TRP A 169 -1.88 12.69 10.93
C TRP A 169 -2.75 11.45 10.64
N ASP A 170 -2.09 10.30 10.37
CA ASP A 170 -2.74 9.01 10.05
C ASP A 170 -2.90 8.11 11.28
N ASN A 171 -2.33 8.46 12.44
CA ASN A 171 -2.19 7.58 13.61
C ASN A 171 -1.46 6.27 13.24
N PHE A 172 -0.29 6.38 12.65
CA PHE A 172 0.52 5.27 12.17
C PHE A 172 0.71 4.17 13.21
N ILE A 173 0.61 2.90 12.80
CA ILE A 173 0.66 1.75 13.69
C ILE A 173 1.98 1.00 13.53
N LEU A 174 2.67 0.81 14.67
CA LEU A 174 3.85 -0.04 14.78
C LEU A 174 3.52 -1.25 15.65
N PRO A 175 3.32 -2.44 15.06
CA PRO A 175 3.19 -3.68 15.83
C PRO A 175 4.45 -3.95 16.65
N LEU A 176 4.28 -4.41 17.88
CA LEU A 176 5.40 -4.73 18.77
C LEU A 176 5.95 -6.13 18.48
N PRO A 177 7.23 -6.40 18.81
CA PRO A 177 7.78 -7.75 18.73
C PRO A 177 6.93 -8.76 19.49
N PHE A 178 6.86 -10.00 18.95
CA PHE A 178 6.09 -11.13 19.49
C PHE A 178 4.57 -10.95 19.50
N SER A 179 4.04 -9.86 18.91
CA SER A 179 2.61 -9.68 18.71
C SER A 179 2.04 -10.63 17.65
N LYS A 180 0.71 -10.68 17.56
CA LYS A 180 -0.01 -11.31 16.45
C LYS A 180 -0.51 -10.23 15.50
N VAL A 181 -0.40 -10.49 14.20
CA VAL A 181 -0.94 -9.62 13.14
C VAL A 181 -1.94 -10.42 12.32
N ALA A 182 -3.15 -9.90 12.22
CA ALA A 182 -4.21 -10.41 11.38
C ALA A 182 -4.32 -9.53 10.12
N TYR A 183 -4.10 -10.11 8.95
CA TYR A 183 -4.37 -9.48 7.66
C TYR A 183 -5.75 -9.88 7.16
N LEU A 184 -6.50 -8.94 6.64
CA LEU A 184 -7.83 -9.18 6.06
C LEU A 184 -7.87 -8.64 4.64
N TRP A 185 -8.31 -9.48 3.69
CA TRP A 185 -8.68 -9.06 2.37
C TRP A 185 -10.18 -8.73 2.31
N GLY A 186 -10.54 -7.58 1.75
CA GLY A 186 -11.92 -7.17 1.52
C GLY A 186 -12.49 -7.71 0.22
N GLU A 187 -13.79 -7.47 0.01
CA GLU A 187 -14.47 -7.81 -1.25
C GLU A 187 -13.94 -6.97 -2.42
N PRO A 188 -13.73 -7.58 -3.60
CA PRO A 188 -13.27 -6.85 -4.77
C PRO A 188 -14.29 -5.81 -5.21
N LEU A 189 -13.79 -4.64 -5.60
CA LEU A 189 -14.57 -3.57 -6.22
C LEU A 189 -14.18 -3.45 -7.70
N PHE A 190 -15.17 -3.56 -8.58
CA PHE A 190 -15.01 -3.34 -10.01
C PHE A 190 -15.51 -1.94 -10.39
N VAL A 191 -14.72 -1.23 -11.18
CA VAL A 191 -15.08 0.08 -11.73
C VAL A 191 -15.33 -0.07 -13.22
N PRO A 192 -16.55 0.22 -13.72
CA PRO A 192 -16.85 0.14 -15.16
C PRO A 192 -15.91 1.02 -15.98
N ARG A 193 -15.47 0.54 -17.13
CA ARG A 193 -14.55 1.29 -18.02
C ARG A 193 -15.17 2.54 -18.62
N ASP A 194 -16.48 2.53 -18.77
CA ASP A 194 -17.31 3.64 -19.27
C ASP A 194 -17.84 4.55 -18.13
N ALA A 195 -17.38 4.34 -16.89
CA ALA A 195 -17.82 5.12 -15.74
C ALA A 195 -17.58 6.62 -15.96
N GLY A 196 -18.66 7.41 -15.96
CA GLY A 196 -18.61 8.87 -15.90
C GLY A 196 -18.25 9.38 -14.51
N LYS A 197 -18.17 10.70 -14.36
CA LYS A 197 -17.72 11.35 -13.11
C LYS A 197 -18.52 10.91 -11.88
N ASP A 198 -19.85 10.85 -12.00
CA ASP A 198 -20.74 10.49 -10.87
C ASP A 198 -20.51 9.04 -10.44
N LYS A 199 -20.33 8.12 -11.39
CA LYS A 199 -20.07 6.70 -11.10
C LYS A 199 -18.68 6.48 -10.51
N LEU A 200 -17.70 7.29 -10.90
CA LEU A 200 -16.37 7.26 -10.29
C LEU A 200 -16.41 7.74 -8.85
N GLU A 201 -17.17 8.80 -8.57
CA GLU A 201 -17.34 9.30 -7.21
C GLU A 201 -18.10 8.31 -6.32
N GLU A 202 -19.16 7.68 -6.84
CA GLU A 202 -19.86 6.58 -6.16
C GLU A 202 -18.90 5.42 -5.84
N SER A 203 -18.08 5.02 -6.81
CA SER A 203 -17.08 3.95 -6.62
C SER A 203 -16.02 4.33 -5.59
N ARG A 204 -15.61 5.60 -5.57
CA ARG A 204 -14.66 6.13 -4.58
C ARG A 204 -15.22 6.06 -3.15
N LEU A 205 -16.47 6.49 -2.98
CA LEU A 205 -17.15 6.44 -1.68
C LEU A 205 -17.38 4.99 -1.23
N LEU A 206 -17.77 4.11 -2.13
CA LEU A 206 -17.95 2.70 -1.84
C LEU A 206 -16.63 2.02 -1.42
N LEU A 207 -15.52 2.35 -2.12
CA LEU A 207 -14.20 1.85 -1.73
C LEU A 207 -13.82 2.34 -0.33
N GLN A 208 -14.04 3.62 -0.05
CA GLN A 208 -13.75 4.21 1.25
C GLN A 208 -14.50 3.49 2.38
N GLU A 209 -15.77 3.24 2.17
CA GLU A 209 -16.62 2.55 3.14
C GLU A 209 -16.15 1.10 3.35
N ARG A 210 -15.89 0.34 2.29
CA ARG A 210 -15.35 -1.03 2.38
C ARG A 210 -14.02 -1.07 3.12
N MET A 211 -13.11 -0.12 2.85
CA MET A 211 -11.83 -0.04 3.54
C MET A 211 -11.99 0.28 5.03
N ARG A 212 -12.96 1.11 5.42
CA ARG A 212 -13.29 1.37 6.83
C ARG A 212 -13.82 0.12 7.51
N GLN A 213 -14.80 -0.54 6.89
CA GLN A 213 -15.43 -1.76 7.43
C GLN A 213 -14.42 -2.87 7.70
N ILE A 214 -13.55 -3.21 6.73
CA ILE A 214 -12.54 -4.25 6.98
C ILE A 214 -11.50 -3.83 8.02
N THR A 215 -11.21 -2.53 8.16
CA THR A 215 -10.29 -2.03 9.18
C THR A 215 -10.89 -2.19 10.56
N GLU A 216 -12.16 -1.85 10.75
CA GLU A 216 -12.89 -2.08 11.99
C GLU A 216 -13.02 -3.57 12.31
N GLU A 217 -13.29 -4.41 11.31
CA GLU A 217 -13.35 -5.86 11.45
C GLU A 217 -12.01 -6.42 11.95
N ALA A 218 -10.90 -6.00 11.34
CA ALA A 218 -9.56 -6.39 11.76
C ALA A 218 -9.25 -5.97 13.20
N ASP A 219 -9.63 -4.75 13.58
CA ASP A 219 -9.38 -4.24 14.92
C ASP A 219 -10.18 -5.00 15.98
N ARG A 220 -11.41 -5.44 15.67
CA ARG A 220 -12.25 -6.26 16.56
C ARG A 220 -11.67 -7.65 16.86
N ILE A 221 -10.80 -8.19 15.99
CA ILE A 221 -10.17 -9.52 16.20
C ILE A 221 -9.42 -9.55 17.53
N PHE A 222 -8.75 -8.48 17.89
CA PHE A 222 -7.94 -8.41 19.10
C PHE A 222 -8.62 -7.70 20.27
N GLN A 223 -9.69 -6.92 20.03
CA GLN A 223 -10.47 -6.28 21.09
C GLN A 223 -11.33 -7.27 21.91
N LYS A 224 -11.75 -8.39 21.30
CA LYS A 224 -12.59 -9.42 21.97
C LYS A 224 -11.85 -10.36 22.93
N LYS A 225 -10.54 -10.15 23.16
CA LYS A 225 -9.69 -11.03 24.00
C LYS A 225 -9.09 -10.34 25.23
N SER A 226 -9.68 -9.19 25.64
CA SER A 226 -9.31 -8.53 26.90
C SER A 226 -10.26 -8.91 28.02
#